data_d71e09135bead43e2da62d9c519e9f83
#
_entry.id   d71e09135bead43e2da62d9c519e9f83
#
_cell.length_a   1.000
_cell.length_b   1.000
_cell.length_c   1.000
_cell.angle_alpha   90.00
_cell.angle_beta   90.00
_cell.angle_gamma   90.00
#
_symmetry.space_group_name_H-M   'P 1'
#
loop_
_entity.id
_entity.type
_entity.pdbx_description
1 polymer ?
#
loop_
_entity_poly.entity_id
_entity_poly.type
_entity_poly.pdbx_seq_one_letter_code
_entity_poly.pdbx_strand_id
1 'polypeptide(L)'
;LTEEKYIAYRSLITASEGLFVSYCDADYMGASMAPSQIVREICRIFPSAEVDEYENIPPLEKIESEASAFEMYAKGYNEDTELTASLREYLQYDDVNRGRLQTLENSADKRDERIDSGEIATELFGKNMHLSASKTEVYYKCPFQYFCKYGIYAKPRKEAQVDPAISGSLIHKVFEIILDEFPKQKLIEASPEVLKKRISKIMDDYLEEKMGGAQSKSKRFLKQYNSISEQIFFALSKMVEEFKVSDFAPADFELPISYGADIEPYELPLSDGGTLSVSGSVDRVDTMEKNGKKYLRVVDYKSGGKTFNLSDVVSGLSTQMLIYLFAIEKNGKEKYGDIIPSGVLYMPAKAAASDLDRYVSEQDITDKVLKSNRMSGIIVDDIDIIKGMEHDVNGWFIPVTLTKSGAFDYRSKLIKAEDFVRLKRKIDMILKQMALNLHKGEIPVLPAKEKVCEYCDYSAVCGFEDGDSYREIAEGKDNEIIEILRNEEEENG
;
A
#
# COMPACT_ATOMS: atom_id res chain seq x y z
N LEU A 1 16.57 -15.01 35.41
CA LEU A 1 15.62 -14.37 36.38
C LEU A 1 16.29 -14.02 37.71
N THR A 2 17.16 -14.88 38.27
CA THR A 2 17.84 -14.59 39.56
C THR A 2 18.98 -13.59 39.39
N GLU A 3 19.67 -13.65 38.27
CA GLU A 3 20.80 -12.78 37.93
C GLU A 3 20.32 -11.35 37.61
N GLU A 4 19.26 -11.19 36.85
CA GLU A 4 18.65 -9.89 36.55
C GLU A 4 18.10 -9.21 37.80
N LYS A 5 17.44 -9.97 38.71
CA LYS A 5 16.97 -9.44 39.99
C LYS A 5 18.15 -9.01 40.88
N TYR A 6 19.27 -9.73 40.86
CA TYR A 6 20.45 -9.38 41.59
C TYR A 6 21.13 -8.10 41.04
N ILE A 7 21.18 -7.96 39.71
CA ILE A 7 21.71 -6.74 39.07
C ILE A 7 20.85 -5.52 39.44
N ALA A 8 19.51 -5.65 39.34
CA ALA A 8 18.59 -4.59 39.71
C ALA A 8 18.74 -4.23 41.20
N TYR A 9 18.81 -5.20 42.11
CA TYR A 9 19.07 -4.97 43.53
C TYR A 9 20.40 -4.24 43.74
N ARG A 10 21.48 -4.70 43.12
CA ARG A 10 22.81 -4.06 43.21
C ARG A 10 22.76 -2.61 42.74
N SER A 11 22.06 -2.31 41.66
CA SER A 11 21.93 -0.94 41.12
C SER A 11 21.18 -0.03 42.09
N LEU A 12 20.13 -0.52 42.75
CA LEU A 12 19.34 0.27 43.69
C LEU A 12 20.08 0.55 45.03
N ILE A 13 20.86 -0.41 45.54
CA ILE A 13 21.60 -0.25 46.82
C ILE A 13 22.90 0.51 46.71
N THR A 14 23.32 0.94 45.51
CA THR A 14 24.53 1.77 45.35
C THR A 14 24.33 3.23 45.78
N ALA A 15 23.07 3.66 45.88
CA ALA A 15 22.76 5.00 46.35
C ALA A 15 23.06 5.15 47.88
N SER A 16 23.83 6.19 48.24
CA SER A 16 24.23 6.49 49.63
C SER A 16 23.41 7.63 50.29
N GLU A 17 22.82 8.51 49.50
CA GLU A 17 22.11 9.70 49.98
C GLU A 17 20.67 9.76 49.47
N GLY A 18 20.44 9.41 48.20
CA GLY A 18 19.12 9.45 47.59
C GLY A 18 19.03 8.56 46.37
N LEU A 19 17.84 8.12 46.04
CA LEU A 19 17.56 7.30 44.86
C LEU A 19 16.38 7.92 44.10
N PHE A 20 16.65 8.27 42.86
CA PHE A 20 15.65 8.67 41.87
C PHE A 20 15.33 7.51 40.94
N VAL A 21 14.06 7.19 40.76
CA VAL A 21 13.60 6.15 39.84
C VAL A 21 12.53 6.75 38.94
N SER A 22 12.77 6.72 37.63
CA SER A 22 11.80 7.17 36.62
C SER A 22 11.42 6.05 35.70
N TYR A 23 10.24 6.13 35.14
CA TYR A 23 9.72 5.22 34.10
C TYR A 23 8.82 6.01 33.13
N CYS A 24 8.71 5.52 31.90
CA CYS A 24 7.77 6.09 30.92
C CYS A 24 6.41 5.45 31.08
N ASP A 25 5.34 6.23 31.06
CA ASP A 25 3.95 5.79 31.07
C ASP A 25 3.38 5.55 29.66
N ALA A 26 4.09 6.04 28.62
CA ALA A 26 3.81 5.79 27.23
C ALA A 26 5.10 5.54 26.44
N ASP A 27 5.01 4.83 25.32
CA ASP A 27 6.07 4.74 24.35
C ASP A 27 6.08 5.98 23.43
N TYR A 28 7.06 6.04 22.50
CA TYR A 28 7.19 7.16 21.54
C TYR A 28 6.02 7.26 20.53
N MET A 29 5.15 6.25 20.46
CA MET A 29 3.94 6.23 19.64
C MET A 29 2.67 6.57 20.45
N GLY A 30 2.82 6.92 21.74
CA GLY A 30 1.72 7.24 22.64
C GLY A 30 0.98 6.01 23.20
N ALA A 31 1.46 4.79 22.97
CA ALA A 31 0.85 3.60 23.55
C ALA A 31 1.22 3.48 25.04
N SER A 32 0.20 3.32 25.91
CA SER A 32 0.38 3.27 27.37
C SER A 32 1.31 2.13 27.78
N MET A 33 2.29 2.46 28.64
CA MET A 33 3.22 1.53 29.26
C MET A 33 2.96 1.39 30.75
N ALA A 34 2.94 0.14 31.23
CA ALA A 34 2.79 -0.12 32.65
C ALA A 34 4.17 -0.04 33.37
N PRO A 35 4.22 0.47 34.61
CA PRO A 35 5.45 0.47 35.40
C PRO A 35 6.00 -0.94 35.59
N SER A 36 7.33 -1.06 35.55
CA SER A 36 7.99 -2.35 35.73
C SER A 36 7.69 -2.96 37.10
N GLN A 37 7.92 -4.28 37.23
CA GLN A 37 7.75 -4.96 38.50
C GLN A 37 8.68 -4.35 39.59
N ILE A 38 9.86 -3.83 39.22
CA ILE A 38 10.80 -3.20 40.16
C ILE A 38 10.19 -1.94 40.75
N VAL A 39 9.61 -1.07 39.95
CA VAL A 39 8.94 0.16 40.40
C VAL A 39 7.80 -0.18 41.38
N ARG A 40 6.98 -1.16 41.03
CA ARG A 40 5.90 -1.62 41.93
C ARG A 40 6.39 -2.16 43.25
N GLU A 41 7.48 -2.90 43.28
CA GLU A 41 8.09 -3.39 44.52
C GLU A 41 8.71 -2.25 45.36
N ILE A 42 9.32 -1.25 44.71
CA ILE A 42 9.80 -0.05 45.44
C ILE A 42 8.65 0.68 46.11
N CYS A 43 7.57 0.96 45.42
CA CYS A 43 6.38 1.59 46.00
C CYS A 43 5.73 0.73 47.10
N ARG A 44 5.81 -0.60 46.99
CA ARG A 44 5.35 -1.51 48.04
C ARG A 44 6.20 -1.48 49.30
N ILE A 45 7.52 -1.38 49.15
CA ILE A 45 8.49 -1.32 50.26
C ILE A 45 8.45 0.05 50.93
N PHE A 46 8.26 1.11 50.14
CA PHE A 46 8.23 2.51 50.58
C PHE A 46 6.85 3.14 50.29
N PRO A 47 5.82 2.83 51.09
CA PRO A 47 4.45 3.32 50.83
C PRO A 47 4.29 4.84 50.95
N SER A 48 5.30 5.52 51.55
CA SER A 48 5.34 6.97 51.66
C SER A 48 6.15 7.65 50.51
N ALA A 49 6.64 6.87 49.56
CA ALA A 49 7.30 7.45 48.38
C ALA A 49 6.24 8.18 47.52
N GLU A 50 6.49 9.42 47.27
CA GLU A 50 5.69 10.22 46.36
C GLU A 50 6.06 9.85 44.94
N VAL A 51 5.01 9.68 44.10
CA VAL A 51 5.15 9.45 42.65
C VAL A 51 4.72 10.75 41.98
N ASP A 52 5.69 11.49 41.48
CA ASP A 52 5.40 12.72 40.75
C ASP A 52 5.17 12.39 39.29
N GLU A 53 4.06 12.86 38.74
CA GLU A 53 3.82 12.87 37.31
C GLU A 53 4.57 14.04 36.70
N TYR A 54 5.41 13.78 35.68
CA TYR A 54 6.23 14.80 35.06
C TYR A 54 5.44 16.00 34.56
N GLU A 55 4.21 15.77 34.09
CA GLU A 55 3.31 16.82 33.63
C GLU A 55 2.92 17.82 34.74
N ASN A 56 2.79 17.35 35.97
CA ASN A 56 2.39 18.15 37.12
C ASN A 56 3.55 18.95 37.75
N ILE A 57 4.82 18.70 37.35
CA ILE A 57 5.97 19.47 37.79
C ILE A 57 5.90 20.88 37.19
N PRO A 58 5.98 21.94 37.98
CA PRO A 58 5.96 23.31 37.46
C PRO A 58 7.02 23.52 36.37
N PRO A 59 6.70 24.20 35.26
CA PRO A 59 7.63 24.39 34.15
C PRO A 59 9.00 24.92 34.53
N LEU A 60 9.08 25.85 35.50
CA LEU A 60 10.35 26.41 35.97
C LEU A 60 11.21 25.40 36.71
N GLU A 61 10.63 24.40 37.37
CA GLU A 61 11.35 23.34 38.05
C GLU A 61 11.93 22.30 37.07
N LYS A 62 11.41 22.26 35.84
CA LYS A 62 11.91 21.42 34.74
C LYS A 62 13.16 22.02 34.07
N ILE A 63 13.47 23.29 34.35
CA ILE A 63 14.59 24.02 33.73
C ILE A 63 15.81 23.94 34.64
N GLU A 64 16.61 22.89 34.47
CA GLU A 64 17.83 22.68 35.28
C GLU A 64 19.11 23.18 34.58
N SER A 65 19.03 23.48 33.29
CA SER A 65 20.15 23.85 32.44
C SER A 65 19.72 24.65 31.22
N GLU A 66 20.67 25.31 30.56
CA GLU A 66 20.42 25.96 29.26
C GLU A 66 19.91 24.99 28.21
N ALA A 67 20.34 23.75 28.24
CA ALA A 67 19.87 22.71 27.33
C ALA A 67 18.38 22.40 27.54
N SER A 68 17.96 22.24 28.80
CA SER A 68 16.54 22.01 29.13
C SER A 68 15.68 23.24 28.87
N ALA A 69 16.22 24.46 29.06
CA ALA A 69 15.56 25.71 28.70
C ALA A 69 15.31 25.79 27.17
N PHE A 70 16.31 25.46 26.36
CA PHE A 70 16.20 25.44 24.92
C PHE A 70 15.22 24.37 24.44
N GLU A 71 15.26 23.15 25.00
CA GLU A 71 14.33 22.07 24.67
C GLU A 71 12.87 22.45 24.99
N MET A 72 12.64 23.08 26.15
CA MET A 72 11.31 23.53 26.54
C MET A 72 10.80 24.63 25.60
N TYR A 73 11.65 25.59 25.22
CA TYR A 73 11.31 26.58 24.23
C TYR A 73 10.99 25.94 22.87
N ALA A 74 11.83 25.01 22.42
CA ALA A 74 11.62 24.33 21.14
C ALA A 74 10.31 23.53 21.09
N LYS A 75 9.93 22.88 22.20
CA LYS A 75 8.64 22.17 22.31
C LYS A 75 7.44 23.11 22.29
N GLY A 76 7.54 24.27 22.93
CA GLY A 76 6.49 25.29 23.01
C GLY A 76 6.63 26.41 21.98
N TYR A 77 7.43 26.24 20.93
CA TYR A 77 7.78 27.30 19.97
C TYR A 77 6.57 28.04 19.38
N ASN A 78 5.48 27.31 19.09
CA ASN A 78 4.24 27.86 18.53
C ASN A 78 3.25 28.36 19.60
N GLU A 79 3.58 28.24 20.89
CA GLU A 79 2.73 28.68 21.98
C GLU A 79 3.06 30.14 22.37
N ASP A 80 2.07 31.02 22.31
CA ASP A 80 2.20 32.40 22.77
C ASP A 80 1.92 32.48 24.28
N THR A 81 2.89 32.03 25.07
CA THR A 81 2.83 32.03 26.54
C THR A 81 3.91 32.94 27.12
N GLU A 82 3.68 33.42 28.37
CA GLU A 82 4.68 34.21 29.11
C GLU A 82 5.99 33.44 29.32
N LEU A 83 5.89 32.13 29.47
CA LEU A 83 7.05 31.25 29.61
C LEU A 83 7.88 31.20 28.35
N THR A 84 7.24 30.94 27.18
CA THR A 84 7.97 30.86 25.91
C THR A 84 8.60 32.18 25.52
N ALA A 85 7.92 33.31 25.77
CA ALA A 85 8.49 34.65 25.58
C ALA A 85 9.73 34.89 26.47
N SER A 86 9.67 34.52 27.77
CA SER A 86 10.76 34.66 28.71
C SER A 86 11.96 33.74 28.36
N LEU A 87 11.69 32.51 27.94
CA LEU A 87 12.72 31.57 27.48
C LEU A 87 13.42 32.07 26.21
N ARG A 88 12.68 32.61 25.27
CA ARG A 88 13.25 33.20 24.06
C ARG A 88 14.16 34.38 24.40
N GLU A 89 13.70 35.27 25.25
CA GLU A 89 14.50 36.42 25.71
C GLU A 89 15.79 35.97 26.40
N TYR A 90 15.70 35.01 27.33
CA TYR A 90 16.87 34.45 28.02
C TYR A 90 17.88 33.83 27.04
N LEU A 91 17.42 32.97 26.12
CA LEU A 91 18.27 32.27 25.15
C LEU A 91 18.93 33.20 24.12
N GLN A 92 18.42 34.42 23.92
CA GLN A 92 19.04 35.43 23.04
C GLN A 92 20.31 36.07 23.59
N TYR A 93 20.57 36.01 24.89
CA TYR A 93 21.75 36.65 25.50
C TYR A 93 23.05 35.94 25.15
N ASP A 94 23.04 34.65 24.92
CA ASP A 94 24.22 33.88 24.54
C ASP A 94 24.32 33.69 23.03
N ASP A 95 25.50 33.88 22.45
CA ASP A 95 25.70 33.80 21.01
C ASP A 95 25.47 32.39 20.44
N VAL A 96 25.78 31.34 21.22
CA VAL A 96 25.57 29.94 20.81
C VAL A 96 24.06 29.64 20.75
N ASN A 97 23.34 30.02 21.79
CA ASN A 97 21.92 29.81 21.87
C ASN A 97 21.17 30.69 20.86
N ARG A 98 21.64 31.91 20.60
CA ARG A 98 21.08 32.76 19.51
C ARG A 98 21.20 32.09 18.15
N GLY A 99 22.33 31.46 17.83
CA GLY A 99 22.51 30.69 16.61
C GLY A 99 21.54 29.49 16.52
N ARG A 100 21.32 28.79 17.64
CA ARG A 100 20.36 27.69 17.73
C ARG A 100 18.91 28.16 17.57
N LEU A 101 18.53 29.29 18.19
CA LEU A 101 17.22 29.91 18.02
C LEU A 101 16.96 30.27 16.57
N GLN A 102 17.93 30.91 15.91
CA GLN A 102 17.81 31.27 14.51
C GLN A 102 17.65 30.03 13.60
N THR A 103 18.34 28.95 13.93
CA THR A 103 18.19 27.68 13.23
C THR A 103 16.81 27.09 13.44
N LEU A 104 16.29 27.12 14.68
CA LEU A 104 14.94 26.65 15.01
C LEU A 104 13.87 27.48 14.27
N GLU A 105 13.95 28.80 14.38
CA GLU A 105 13.02 29.73 13.72
C GLU A 105 13.02 29.57 12.19
N ASN A 106 14.19 29.41 11.58
CA ASN A 106 14.32 29.14 10.15
C ASN A 106 13.79 27.75 9.73
N SER A 107 13.83 26.76 10.61
CA SER A 107 13.29 25.43 10.31
C SER A 107 11.80 25.32 10.59
N ALA A 108 11.25 26.18 11.47
CA ALA A 108 9.82 26.27 11.76
C ALA A 108 9.04 27.04 10.67
N ASP A 109 9.71 27.91 9.92
CA ASP A 109 9.10 28.51 8.73
C ASP A 109 8.78 27.40 7.70
N LYS A 110 7.49 27.16 7.48
CA LYS A 110 7.02 26.24 6.44
C LYS A 110 7.48 26.80 5.09
N ARG A 111 8.59 26.25 4.58
CA ARG A 111 9.09 26.58 3.25
C ARG A 111 8.12 26.05 2.21
N ASP A 112 7.97 26.80 1.12
CA ASP A 112 7.34 26.25 -0.08
C ASP A 112 8.05 24.94 -0.44
N GLU A 113 7.35 23.83 -0.31
CA GLU A 113 7.86 22.50 -0.59
C GLU A 113 7.90 22.27 -2.10
N ARG A 114 8.76 23.05 -2.76
CA ARG A 114 8.93 23.00 -4.21
C ARG A 114 10.41 23.21 -4.57
N ILE A 115 10.74 22.68 -5.72
CA ILE A 115 12.02 22.98 -6.37
C ILE A 115 11.86 24.35 -7.05
N ASP A 116 12.65 25.35 -6.64
CA ASP A 116 12.50 26.74 -7.06
C ASP A 116 12.66 26.96 -8.57
N SER A 117 13.38 26.07 -9.26
CA SER A 117 13.62 26.14 -10.70
C SER A 117 12.90 25.01 -11.43
N GLY A 118 11.97 25.37 -12.34
CA GLY A 118 11.33 24.44 -13.25
C GLY A 118 12.30 23.75 -14.21
N GLU A 119 13.46 24.37 -14.50
CA GLU A 119 14.52 23.74 -15.29
C GLU A 119 15.17 22.60 -14.52
N ILE A 120 15.53 22.84 -13.23
CA ILE A 120 16.07 21.81 -12.34
C ILE A 120 15.05 20.69 -12.12
N ALA A 121 13.79 21.02 -11.93
CA ALA A 121 12.72 20.04 -11.77
C ALA A 121 12.57 19.17 -13.03
N THR A 122 12.58 19.79 -14.20
CA THR A 122 12.51 19.09 -15.48
C THR A 122 13.77 18.25 -15.77
N GLU A 123 14.95 18.70 -15.35
CA GLU A 123 16.18 17.90 -15.42
C GLU A 123 16.11 16.69 -14.48
N LEU A 124 15.60 16.88 -13.27
CA LEU A 124 15.50 15.84 -12.25
C LEU A 124 14.50 14.74 -12.63
N PHE A 125 13.32 15.11 -13.11
CA PHE A 125 12.23 14.17 -13.41
C PHE A 125 12.19 13.73 -14.87
N GLY A 126 12.86 14.47 -15.75
CA GLY A 126 12.86 14.27 -17.20
C GLY A 126 11.64 14.90 -17.88
N LYS A 127 11.86 15.64 -18.98
CA LYS A 127 10.77 16.23 -19.78
C LYS A 127 9.86 15.15 -20.38
N ASN A 128 10.45 14.03 -20.80
CA ASN A 128 9.75 12.82 -21.22
C ASN A 128 9.87 11.80 -20.09
N MET A 129 8.83 11.69 -19.30
CA MET A 129 8.83 10.86 -18.09
C MET A 129 8.50 9.41 -18.43
N HIS A 130 9.35 8.47 -17.94
CA HIS A 130 9.12 7.02 -18.06
C HIS A 130 8.92 6.42 -16.68
N LEU A 131 7.70 6.04 -16.35
CA LEU A 131 7.32 5.58 -15.03
C LEU A 131 6.75 4.17 -15.07
N SER A 132 6.85 3.48 -13.94
CA SER A 132 5.97 2.33 -13.69
C SER A 132 4.68 2.79 -13.02
N ALA A 133 3.60 2.04 -13.19
CA ALA A 133 2.33 2.35 -12.53
C ALA A 133 2.46 2.38 -10.99
N SER A 134 3.38 1.62 -10.41
CA SER A 134 3.69 1.69 -8.97
C SER A 134 4.33 3.01 -8.55
N LYS A 135 5.12 3.67 -9.43
CA LYS A 135 5.68 4.99 -9.14
C LYS A 135 4.59 6.06 -9.11
N THR A 136 3.60 6.00 -10.00
CA THR A 136 2.47 6.94 -9.98
C THR A 136 1.69 6.82 -8.66
N GLU A 137 1.48 5.60 -8.17
CA GLU A 137 0.82 5.37 -6.88
C GLU A 137 1.62 5.99 -5.71
N VAL A 138 2.96 5.93 -5.72
CA VAL A 138 3.79 6.55 -4.68
C VAL A 138 3.63 8.08 -4.68
N TYR A 139 3.56 8.72 -5.85
CA TYR A 139 3.29 10.16 -5.94
C TYR A 139 1.94 10.52 -5.30
N TYR A 140 0.90 9.74 -5.61
CA TYR A 140 -0.43 9.97 -5.06
C TYR A 140 -0.58 9.56 -3.59
N LYS A 141 0.35 8.76 -3.05
CA LYS A 141 0.48 8.57 -1.60
C LYS A 141 1.02 9.84 -0.93
N CYS A 142 2.12 10.39 -1.44
CA CYS A 142 2.70 11.64 -1.00
C CYS A 142 3.74 12.13 -2.05
N PRO A 143 3.59 13.35 -2.63
CA PRO A 143 4.55 13.89 -3.58
C PRO A 143 5.97 14.00 -3.04
N PHE A 144 6.14 14.37 -1.76
CA PHE A 144 7.45 14.42 -1.11
C PHE A 144 8.09 13.02 -0.99
N GLN A 145 7.31 12.00 -0.65
CA GLN A 145 7.80 10.61 -0.66
C GLN A 145 8.29 10.20 -2.06
N TYR A 146 7.57 10.59 -3.10
CA TYR A 146 7.98 10.35 -4.49
C TYR A 146 9.31 11.05 -4.80
N PHE A 147 9.46 12.32 -4.43
CA PHE A 147 10.69 13.09 -4.60
C PHE A 147 11.87 12.42 -3.88
N CYS A 148 11.73 12.08 -2.61
CA CYS A 148 12.79 11.40 -1.88
C CYS A 148 13.20 10.09 -2.54
N LYS A 149 12.23 9.27 -2.95
CA LYS A 149 12.46 7.92 -3.47
C LYS A 149 12.97 7.90 -4.90
N TYR A 150 12.43 8.75 -5.77
CA TYR A 150 12.64 8.69 -7.22
C TYR A 150 13.24 9.96 -7.81
N GLY A 151 13.22 11.08 -7.13
CA GLY A 151 13.93 12.30 -7.47
C GLY A 151 15.39 12.20 -7.03
N ILE A 152 15.63 12.23 -5.72
CA ILE A 152 16.99 12.21 -5.17
C ILE A 152 17.52 10.81 -4.84
N TYR A 153 16.72 9.75 -5.08
CA TYR A 153 17.10 8.36 -4.84
C TYR A 153 17.56 8.06 -3.40
N ALA A 154 16.98 8.75 -2.41
CA ALA A 154 17.26 8.50 -1.00
C ALA A 154 16.85 7.06 -0.64
N LYS A 155 17.78 6.28 -0.12
CA LYS A 155 17.55 4.87 0.22
C LYS A 155 17.46 4.73 1.73
N PRO A 156 16.36 4.16 2.28
CA PRO A 156 16.28 3.84 3.69
C PRO A 156 17.34 2.81 4.07
N ARG A 157 17.78 2.86 5.31
CA ARG A 157 18.68 1.84 5.86
C ARG A 157 17.94 0.51 5.93
N LYS A 158 18.44 -0.50 5.21
CA LYS A 158 17.83 -1.84 5.23
C LYS A 158 18.09 -2.52 6.57
N GLU A 159 17.03 -2.90 7.25
CA GLU A 159 17.10 -3.85 8.35
C GLU A 159 17.12 -5.28 7.79
N ALA A 160 17.83 -6.18 8.47
CA ALA A 160 17.90 -7.60 8.10
C ALA A 160 16.60 -8.32 8.52
N GLN A 161 15.54 -8.17 7.75
CA GLN A 161 14.25 -8.85 7.97
C GLN A 161 13.91 -9.77 6.79
N VAL A 162 13.05 -10.76 7.04
CA VAL A 162 12.49 -11.61 5.98
C VAL A 162 11.51 -10.72 5.19
N ASP A 163 11.91 -10.36 3.98
CA ASP A 163 11.18 -9.43 3.13
C ASP A 163 9.85 -10.05 2.65
N PRO A 164 8.69 -9.47 2.96
CA PRO A 164 7.39 -9.88 2.40
C PRO A 164 7.35 -9.88 0.86
N ALA A 165 8.22 -9.10 0.21
CA ALA A 165 8.34 -9.05 -1.25
C ALA A 165 8.79 -10.38 -1.85
N ILE A 166 9.60 -11.19 -1.13
CA ILE A 166 10.02 -12.52 -1.57
C ILE A 166 8.79 -13.45 -1.74
N SER A 167 7.85 -13.39 -0.81
CA SER A 167 6.62 -14.19 -0.88
C SER A 167 5.78 -13.82 -2.11
N GLY A 168 5.65 -12.51 -2.42
CA GLY A 168 4.92 -12.05 -3.60
C GLY A 168 5.56 -12.54 -4.90
N SER A 169 6.84 -12.28 -5.10
CA SER A 169 7.58 -12.67 -6.30
C SER A 169 7.56 -14.19 -6.54
N LEU A 170 7.61 -15.00 -5.47
CA LEU A 170 7.53 -16.45 -5.57
C LEU A 170 6.14 -16.92 -6.04
N ILE A 171 5.07 -16.34 -5.51
CA ILE A 171 3.69 -16.64 -5.92
C ILE A 171 3.50 -16.38 -7.43
N HIS A 172 3.91 -15.20 -7.90
CA HIS A 172 3.83 -14.85 -9.32
C HIS A 172 4.61 -15.82 -10.19
N LYS A 173 5.86 -16.14 -9.80
CA LYS A 173 6.70 -17.06 -10.57
C LYS A 173 6.13 -18.47 -10.65
N VAL A 174 5.52 -18.97 -9.58
CA VAL A 174 4.90 -20.30 -9.58
C VAL A 174 3.65 -20.31 -10.48
N PHE A 175 2.82 -19.25 -10.41
CA PHE A 175 1.64 -19.15 -11.27
C PHE A 175 2.02 -19.02 -12.75
N GLU A 176 2.99 -18.18 -13.09
CA GLU A 176 3.51 -18.05 -14.46
C GLU A 176 3.88 -19.45 -15.02
N ILE A 177 4.73 -20.19 -14.32
CA ILE A 177 5.21 -21.51 -14.78
C ILE A 177 4.05 -22.52 -14.88
N ILE A 178 3.17 -22.60 -13.87
CA ILE A 178 2.09 -23.58 -13.85
C ILE A 178 1.07 -23.28 -14.95
N LEU A 179 0.70 -22.03 -15.16
CA LEU A 179 -0.31 -21.66 -16.13
C LEU A 179 0.22 -21.77 -17.57
N ASP A 180 1.52 -21.60 -17.78
CA ASP A 180 2.17 -21.88 -19.07
C ASP A 180 2.19 -23.40 -19.37
N GLU A 181 2.53 -24.22 -18.38
CA GLU A 181 2.60 -25.69 -18.53
C GLU A 181 1.21 -26.36 -18.64
N PHE A 182 0.21 -25.78 -17.96
CA PHE A 182 -1.16 -26.32 -17.88
C PHE A 182 -2.16 -25.30 -18.43
N PRO A 183 -2.41 -25.28 -19.76
CA PRO A 183 -3.52 -24.54 -20.30
C PRO A 183 -4.85 -24.86 -19.58
N LYS A 184 -5.81 -23.96 -19.59
CA LYS A 184 -7.05 -24.01 -18.81
C LYS A 184 -7.65 -25.41 -18.69
N GLN A 185 -7.85 -26.13 -19.81
CA GLN A 185 -8.49 -27.44 -19.82
C GLN A 185 -7.63 -28.48 -19.07
N LYS A 186 -6.31 -28.51 -19.33
CA LYS A 186 -5.38 -29.41 -18.62
C LYS A 186 -5.30 -29.11 -17.13
N LEU A 187 -5.39 -27.83 -16.76
CA LEU A 187 -5.38 -27.42 -15.36
C LEU A 187 -6.63 -27.90 -14.62
N ILE A 188 -7.80 -27.83 -15.26
CA ILE A 188 -9.08 -28.33 -14.72
C ILE A 188 -9.03 -29.86 -14.51
N GLU A 189 -8.38 -30.59 -15.42
CA GLU A 189 -8.27 -32.07 -15.40
C GLU A 189 -7.14 -32.57 -14.47
N ALA A 190 -6.21 -31.70 -14.10
CA ALA A 190 -5.06 -32.08 -13.26
C ALA A 190 -5.49 -32.45 -11.84
N SER A 191 -4.97 -33.58 -11.32
CA SER A 191 -5.25 -33.97 -9.94
C SER A 191 -4.53 -33.04 -8.94
N PRO A 192 -5.10 -32.84 -7.74
CA PRO A 192 -4.48 -32.04 -6.69
C PRO A 192 -3.05 -32.47 -6.36
N GLU A 193 -2.75 -33.77 -6.41
CA GLU A 193 -1.45 -34.36 -6.12
C GLU A 193 -0.41 -33.96 -7.18
N VAL A 194 -0.81 -33.93 -8.44
CA VAL A 194 0.06 -33.50 -9.55
C VAL A 194 0.43 -32.04 -9.40
N LEU A 195 -0.54 -31.18 -9.09
CA LEU A 195 -0.35 -29.74 -8.90
C LEU A 195 0.54 -29.48 -7.66
N LYS A 196 0.27 -30.12 -6.52
CA LYS A 196 1.09 -30.00 -5.32
C LYS A 196 2.56 -30.39 -5.56
N LYS A 197 2.75 -31.52 -6.22
CA LYS A 197 4.11 -32.00 -6.57
C LYS A 197 4.84 -31.02 -7.49
N ARG A 198 4.13 -30.42 -8.45
CA ARG A 198 4.73 -29.46 -9.37
C ARG A 198 5.09 -28.16 -8.67
N ILE A 199 4.19 -27.62 -7.82
CA ILE A 199 4.45 -26.45 -6.97
C ILE A 199 5.69 -26.67 -6.11
N SER A 200 5.76 -27.82 -5.39
CA SER A 200 6.91 -28.14 -4.55
C SER A 200 8.20 -28.13 -5.35
N LYS A 201 8.21 -28.74 -6.54
CA LYS A 201 9.40 -28.77 -7.38
C LYS A 201 9.82 -27.36 -7.83
N ILE A 202 8.91 -26.51 -8.27
CA ILE A 202 9.23 -25.12 -8.66
C ILE A 202 9.82 -24.34 -7.48
N MET A 203 9.24 -24.54 -6.30
CA MET A 203 9.73 -23.89 -5.09
C MET A 203 11.11 -24.39 -4.67
N ASP A 204 11.36 -25.71 -4.77
CA ASP A 204 12.67 -26.28 -4.46
C ASP A 204 13.73 -25.75 -5.44
N ASP A 205 13.44 -25.72 -6.74
CA ASP A 205 14.30 -25.15 -7.77
C ASP A 205 14.60 -23.67 -7.48
N TYR A 206 13.61 -22.88 -7.12
CA TYR A 206 13.78 -21.46 -6.75
C TYR A 206 14.64 -21.28 -5.48
N LEU A 207 14.44 -22.14 -4.49
CA LEU A 207 15.21 -22.11 -3.25
C LEU A 207 16.70 -22.40 -3.51
N GLU A 208 16.99 -23.36 -4.37
CA GLU A 208 18.39 -23.71 -4.76
C GLU A 208 19.01 -22.58 -5.59
N GLU A 209 18.35 -22.13 -6.64
CA GLU A 209 18.92 -21.19 -7.62
C GLU A 209 19.07 -19.76 -7.08
N LYS A 210 18.07 -19.27 -6.32
CA LYS A 210 17.99 -17.88 -5.90
C LYS A 210 18.33 -17.63 -4.43
N MET A 211 18.25 -18.67 -3.60
CA MET A 211 18.37 -18.51 -2.14
C MET A 211 19.50 -19.34 -1.53
N GLY A 212 20.26 -20.11 -2.32
CA GLY A 212 21.42 -20.88 -1.86
C GLY A 212 21.08 -22.16 -1.11
N GLY A 213 19.92 -22.75 -1.38
CA GLY A 213 19.50 -24.05 -0.92
C GLY A 213 18.99 -24.13 0.52
N ALA A 214 18.29 -25.22 0.82
CA ALA A 214 17.67 -25.46 2.12
C ALA A 214 18.67 -25.58 3.27
N GLN A 215 19.85 -26.10 2.99
CA GLN A 215 20.90 -26.36 4.01
C GLN A 215 21.41 -25.07 4.67
N SER A 216 21.33 -23.94 3.97
CA SER A 216 21.77 -22.63 4.46
C SER A 216 20.70 -21.90 5.29
N LYS A 217 19.49 -22.49 5.43
CA LYS A 217 18.32 -21.81 6.01
C LYS A 217 17.95 -22.31 7.40
N SER A 218 17.41 -21.39 8.23
CA SER A 218 16.90 -21.76 9.53
C SER A 218 15.61 -22.59 9.42
N LYS A 219 15.33 -23.44 10.43
CA LYS A 219 14.08 -24.21 10.51
C LYS A 219 12.83 -23.31 10.48
N ARG A 220 12.90 -22.09 11.04
CA ARG A 220 11.83 -21.09 11.02
C ARG A 220 11.58 -20.61 9.60
N PHE A 221 12.64 -20.31 8.86
CA PHE A 221 12.53 -19.91 7.45
C PHE A 221 11.88 -21.02 6.62
N LEU A 222 12.35 -22.27 6.73
CA LEU A 222 11.79 -23.41 5.97
C LEU A 222 10.31 -23.64 6.30
N LYS A 223 9.90 -23.47 7.57
CA LYS A 223 8.49 -23.56 7.94
C LYS A 223 7.65 -22.47 7.27
N GLN A 224 8.12 -21.23 7.23
CA GLN A 224 7.46 -20.13 6.54
C GLN A 224 7.41 -20.37 5.03
N TYR A 225 8.50 -20.83 4.44
CA TYR A 225 8.59 -21.16 3.02
C TYR A 225 7.59 -22.26 2.63
N ASN A 226 7.48 -23.33 3.40
CA ASN A 226 6.48 -24.38 3.17
C ASN A 226 5.04 -23.86 3.34
N SER A 227 4.81 -22.93 4.24
CA SER A 227 3.48 -22.27 4.37
C SER A 227 3.10 -21.49 3.11
N ILE A 228 4.06 -20.92 2.39
CA ILE A 228 3.80 -20.25 1.09
C ILE A 228 3.35 -21.29 0.05
N SER A 229 3.94 -22.49 0.02
CA SER A 229 3.50 -23.58 -0.86
C SER A 229 2.02 -23.93 -0.70
N GLU A 230 1.57 -24.05 0.55
CA GLU A 230 0.15 -24.31 0.83
C GLU A 230 -0.76 -23.16 0.41
N GLN A 231 -0.32 -21.92 0.56
CA GLN A 231 -1.05 -20.73 0.10
C GLN A 231 -1.17 -20.70 -1.42
N ILE A 232 -0.07 -20.97 -2.14
CA ILE A 232 -0.05 -21.07 -3.60
C ILE A 232 -1.01 -22.16 -4.07
N PHE A 233 -0.96 -23.33 -3.45
CA PHE A 233 -1.85 -24.43 -3.80
C PHE A 233 -3.32 -24.09 -3.57
N PHE A 234 -3.64 -23.43 -2.46
CA PHE A 234 -4.99 -22.94 -2.17
C PHE A 234 -5.48 -21.97 -3.26
N ALA A 235 -4.67 -20.96 -3.61
CA ALA A 235 -5.04 -19.98 -4.62
C ALA A 235 -5.20 -20.63 -6.02
N LEU A 236 -4.30 -21.55 -6.38
CA LEU A 236 -4.41 -22.32 -7.62
C LEU A 236 -5.67 -23.20 -7.66
N SER A 237 -6.03 -23.83 -6.54
CA SER A 237 -7.26 -24.61 -6.44
C SER A 237 -8.52 -23.74 -6.66
N LYS A 238 -8.51 -22.50 -6.14
CA LYS A 238 -9.58 -21.52 -6.39
C LYS A 238 -9.66 -21.11 -7.85
N MET A 239 -8.51 -20.91 -8.49
CA MET A 239 -8.43 -20.58 -9.92
C MET A 239 -8.99 -21.72 -10.78
N VAL A 240 -8.69 -22.97 -10.42
CA VAL A 240 -9.27 -24.15 -11.09
C VAL A 240 -10.80 -24.16 -10.99
N GLU A 241 -11.35 -23.91 -9.81
CA GLU A 241 -12.82 -23.84 -9.62
C GLU A 241 -13.44 -22.66 -10.39
N GLU A 242 -12.77 -21.49 -10.43
CA GLU A 242 -13.19 -20.37 -11.27
C GLU A 242 -13.25 -20.76 -12.75
N PHE A 243 -12.21 -21.43 -13.26
CA PHE A 243 -12.13 -21.81 -14.67
C PHE A 243 -13.20 -22.80 -15.10
N LYS A 244 -13.75 -23.60 -14.18
CA LYS A 244 -14.87 -24.53 -14.47
C LYS A 244 -16.18 -23.79 -14.77
N VAL A 245 -16.36 -22.58 -14.24
CA VAL A 245 -17.59 -21.80 -14.33
C VAL A 245 -17.44 -20.50 -15.12
N SER A 246 -16.29 -20.31 -15.79
CA SER A 246 -15.98 -19.12 -16.58
C SER A 246 -15.70 -19.48 -18.03
N ASP A 247 -16.14 -18.65 -18.97
CA ASP A 247 -15.79 -18.74 -20.40
C ASP A 247 -14.45 -18.04 -20.68
N PHE A 248 -13.99 -17.15 -19.79
CA PHE A 248 -12.69 -16.53 -19.90
C PHE A 248 -11.57 -17.56 -19.76
N ALA A 249 -10.54 -17.42 -20.58
CA ALA A 249 -9.35 -18.25 -20.54
C ALA A 249 -8.10 -17.36 -20.48
N PRO A 250 -7.07 -17.75 -19.71
CA PRO A 250 -5.78 -17.08 -19.72
C PRO A 250 -5.20 -17.05 -21.14
N ALA A 251 -4.77 -15.87 -21.56
CA ALA A 251 -4.12 -15.64 -22.85
C ALA A 251 -2.63 -15.33 -22.67
N ASP A 252 -2.28 -14.56 -21.66
CA ASP A 252 -0.88 -14.19 -21.35
C ASP A 252 -0.65 -14.10 -19.84
N PHE A 253 0.61 -14.33 -19.44
CA PHE A 253 1.11 -14.23 -18.08
C PHE A 253 2.34 -13.33 -18.05
N GLU A 254 2.52 -12.55 -16.98
CA GLU A 254 3.63 -11.60 -16.83
C GLU A 254 3.86 -10.79 -18.12
N LEU A 255 2.75 -10.36 -18.76
CA LEU A 255 2.79 -9.65 -20.04
C LEU A 255 3.50 -8.31 -19.87
N PRO A 256 4.66 -8.11 -20.54
CA PRO A 256 5.39 -6.84 -20.44
C PRO A 256 4.67 -5.74 -21.23
N ILE A 257 4.55 -4.57 -20.58
CA ILE A 257 4.17 -3.31 -21.21
C ILE A 257 5.41 -2.42 -21.21
N SER A 258 6.15 -2.42 -22.31
CA SER A 258 7.43 -1.71 -22.42
C SER A 258 7.78 -1.45 -23.87
N TYR A 259 8.69 -0.53 -24.10
CA TYR A 259 9.19 -0.25 -25.47
C TYR A 259 9.81 -1.51 -26.09
N GLY A 260 9.37 -1.82 -27.31
CA GLY A 260 9.83 -3.00 -28.06
C GLY A 260 9.21 -4.33 -27.61
N ALA A 261 8.26 -4.33 -26.68
CA ALA A 261 7.43 -5.49 -26.36
C ALA A 261 6.16 -5.50 -27.24
N ASP A 262 5.38 -6.59 -27.17
CA ASP A 262 4.10 -6.72 -27.91
C ASP A 262 3.10 -5.61 -27.55
N ILE A 263 3.21 -5.09 -26.32
CA ILE A 263 2.39 -3.97 -25.84
C ILE A 263 3.32 -2.81 -25.51
N GLU A 264 3.25 -1.75 -26.28
CA GLU A 264 3.97 -0.51 -26.02
C GLU A 264 3.44 0.21 -24.76
N PRO A 265 4.24 1.06 -24.10
CA PRO A 265 3.83 1.82 -22.92
C PRO A 265 2.57 2.63 -23.15
N TYR A 266 1.83 2.89 -22.06
CA TYR A 266 0.69 3.82 -22.10
C TYR A 266 1.20 5.27 -22.15
N GLU A 267 1.19 5.87 -23.32
CA GLU A 267 1.74 7.22 -23.54
C GLU A 267 0.65 8.29 -23.54
N LEU A 268 0.95 9.40 -22.85
CA LEU A 268 0.12 10.59 -22.74
C LEU A 268 0.94 11.84 -23.10
N PRO A 269 0.52 12.63 -24.08
CA PRO A 269 1.15 13.93 -24.37
C PRO A 269 0.79 14.92 -23.26
N LEU A 270 1.78 15.76 -22.87
CA LEU A 270 1.65 16.81 -21.88
C LEU A 270 1.49 18.17 -22.54
N SER A 271 0.81 19.11 -21.87
CA SER A 271 0.55 20.46 -22.40
C SER A 271 1.80 21.34 -22.52
N ASP A 272 2.90 21.00 -21.83
CA ASP A 272 4.19 21.67 -21.89
C ASP A 272 5.11 21.12 -23.00
N GLY A 273 4.60 20.23 -23.84
CA GLY A 273 5.32 19.59 -24.95
C GLY A 273 6.17 18.39 -24.54
N GLY A 274 6.09 17.94 -23.28
CA GLY A 274 6.67 16.67 -22.81
C GLY A 274 5.74 15.49 -23.07
N THR A 275 6.18 14.29 -22.67
CA THR A 275 5.38 13.06 -22.69
C THR A 275 5.49 12.33 -21.36
N LEU A 276 4.42 11.66 -20.98
CA LEU A 276 4.42 10.68 -19.89
C LEU A 276 4.14 9.30 -20.47
N SER A 277 5.03 8.35 -20.24
CA SER A 277 4.82 6.95 -20.58
C SER A 277 4.80 6.09 -19.33
N VAL A 278 3.83 5.17 -19.23
CA VAL A 278 3.69 4.24 -18.12
C VAL A 278 3.92 2.82 -18.62
N SER A 279 4.92 2.17 -18.03
CA SER A 279 5.34 0.79 -18.31
C SER A 279 5.02 -0.13 -17.11
N GLY A 280 5.10 -1.45 -17.35
CA GLY A 280 4.95 -2.44 -16.29
C GLY A 280 4.84 -3.87 -16.79
N SER A 281 4.29 -4.74 -15.97
CA SER A 281 3.93 -6.12 -16.31
C SER A 281 2.53 -6.42 -15.79
N VAL A 282 1.77 -7.17 -16.57
CA VAL A 282 0.43 -7.65 -16.22
C VAL A 282 0.54 -9.09 -15.79
N ASP A 283 0.16 -9.39 -14.56
CA ASP A 283 0.27 -10.74 -14.02
C ASP A 283 -0.47 -11.78 -14.87
N ARG A 284 -1.72 -11.47 -15.26
CA ARG A 284 -2.55 -12.34 -16.10
C ARG A 284 -3.53 -11.53 -16.95
N VAL A 285 -3.57 -11.86 -18.23
CA VAL A 285 -4.56 -11.37 -19.18
C VAL A 285 -5.47 -12.53 -19.57
N ASP A 286 -6.77 -12.39 -19.38
CA ASP A 286 -7.77 -13.38 -19.79
C ASP A 286 -8.61 -12.82 -20.94
N THR A 287 -8.96 -13.70 -21.90
CA THR A 287 -9.82 -13.36 -23.03
C THR A 287 -11.00 -14.31 -23.12
N MET A 288 -12.10 -13.82 -23.71
CA MET A 288 -13.29 -14.57 -24.06
C MET A 288 -13.80 -14.11 -25.43
N GLU A 289 -14.13 -15.04 -26.29
CA GLU A 289 -14.83 -14.74 -27.56
C GLU A 289 -16.29 -15.12 -27.48
N LYS A 290 -17.19 -14.18 -27.77
CA LYS A 290 -18.62 -14.40 -27.77
C LYS A 290 -19.32 -13.50 -28.80
N ASN A 291 -20.17 -14.05 -29.62
CA ASN A 291 -20.93 -13.31 -30.63
C ASN A 291 -20.07 -12.48 -31.60
N GLY A 292 -18.86 -12.97 -31.94
CA GLY A 292 -17.91 -12.28 -32.82
C GLY A 292 -17.19 -11.09 -32.15
N LYS A 293 -17.34 -10.92 -30.83
CA LYS A 293 -16.65 -9.92 -30.02
C LYS A 293 -15.60 -10.59 -29.14
N LYS A 294 -14.47 -9.95 -28.97
CA LYS A 294 -13.40 -10.40 -28.08
C LYS A 294 -13.36 -9.52 -26.83
N TYR A 295 -13.62 -10.13 -25.71
CA TYR A 295 -13.61 -9.51 -24.39
C TYR A 295 -12.29 -9.78 -23.70
N LEU A 296 -11.77 -8.79 -22.95
CA LEU A 296 -10.48 -8.89 -22.24
C LEU A 296 -10.61 -8.34 -20.83
N ARG A 297 -10.11 -9.10 -19.84
CA ARG A 297 -9.94 -8.66 -18.46
C ARG A 297 -8.49 -8.81 -18.02
N VAL A 298 -8.09 -7.97 -17.07
CA VAL A 298 -6.78 -8.03 -16.40
C VAL A 298 -6.98 -8.57 -14.98
N VAL A 299 -6.14 -9.52 -14.59
CA VAL A 299 -6.14 -10.11 -13.24
C VAL A 299 -4.77 -9.96 -12.62
N ASP A 300 -4.73 -9.53 -11.36
CA ASP A 300 -3.52 -9.30 -10.59
C ASP A 300 -3.57 -10.10 -9.28
N TYR A 301 -2.47 -10.74 -8.89
CA TYR A 301 -2.41 -11.60 -7.72
C TYR A 301 -1.96 -10.81 -6.47
N LYS A 302 -2.81 -10.75 -5.45
CA LYS A 302 -2.52 -10.00 -4.22
C LYS A 302 -2.29 -10.91 -3.03
N SER A 303 -1.07 -10.91 -2.51
CA SER A 303 -0.69 -11.62 -1.28
C SER A 303 -1.13 -10.90 0.01
N GLY A 304 -1.57 -9.63 -0.07
CA GLY A 304 -2.13 -8.84 1.01
C GLY A 304 -3.64 -8.67 0.91
N GLY A 305 -4.27 -8.13 1.95
CA GLY A 305 -5.72 -7.85 1.98
C GLY A 305 -6.17 -6.63 1.17
N LYS A 306 -5.46 -6.26 0.08
CA LYS A 306 -5.82 -5.11 -0.77
C LYS A 306 -7.10 -5.43 -1.53
N THR A 307 -8.12 -4.59 -1.34
CA THR A 307 -9.39 -4.63 -2.08
C THR A 307 -9.46 -3.46 -3.05
N PHE A 308 -10.21 -3.64 -4.14
CA PHE A 308 -10.47 -2.56 -5.08
C PHE A 308 -11.42 -1.53 -4.46
N ASN A 309 -11.08 -0.25 -4.58
CA ASN A 309 -11.91 0.87 -4.15
C ASN A 309 -11.91 1.95 -5.23
N LEU A 310 -13.08 2.30 -5.75
CA LEU A 310 -13.22 3.30 -6.81
C LEU A 310 -12.82 4.71 -6.33
N SER A 311 -13.07 5.02 -5.05
CA SER A 311 -12.62 6.28 -4.43
C SER A 311 -11.10 6.44 -4.47
N ASP A 312 -10.36 5.35 -4.19
CA ASP A 312 -8.90 5.36 -4.29
C ASP A 312 -8.45 5.60 -5.75
N VAL A 313 -9.11 4.97 -6.72
CA VAL A 313 -8.77 5.10 -8.14
C VAL A 313 -8.94 6.53 -8.65
N VAL A 314 -10.08 7.17 -8.38
CA VAL A 314 -10.31 8.57 -8.79
C VAL A 314 -9.43 9.57 -8.04
N SER A 315 -8.81 9.14 -6.96
CA SER A 315 -7.82 9.90 -6.19
C SER A 315 -6.36 9.58 -6.59
N GLY A 316 -6.13 8.78 -7.65
CA GLY A 316 -4.80 8.43 -8.15
C GLY A 316 -4.13 7.24 -7.46
N LEU A 317 -4.82 6.59 -6.52
CA LEU A 317 -4.36 5.39 -5.85
C LEU A 317 -4.93 4.13 -6.54
N SER A 318 -4.23 3.00 -6.47
CA SER A 318 -4.73 1.72 -7.03
C SER A 318 -5.08 1.75 -8.53
N THR A 319 -4.45 2.63 -9.31
CA THR A 319 -4.70 2.84 -10.75
C THR A 319 -4.01 1.82 -11.65
N GLN A 320 -3.05 1.07 -11.13
CA GLN A 320 -2.12 0.20 -11.87
C GLN A 320 -2.79 -0.68 -12.91
N MET A 321 -3.78 -1.47 -12.50
CA MET A 321 -4.42 -2.44 -13.40
C MET A 321 -5.25 -1.78 -14.50
N LEU A 322 -5.88 -0.64 -14.19
CA LEU A 322 -6.64 0.14 -15.18
C LEU A 322 -5.71 0.75 -16.23
N ILE A 323 -4.56 1.29 -15.81
CA ILE A 323 -3.54 1.80 -16.74
C ILE A 323 -3.07 0.68 -17.67
N TYR A 324 -2.85 -0.53 -17.17
CA TYR A 324 -2.43 -1.68 -17.97
C TYR A 324 -3.53 -2.13 -18.93
N LEU A 325 -4.78 -2.19 -18.49
CA LEU A 325 -5.91 -2.51 -19.36
C LEU A 325 -6.05 -1.48 -20.49
N PHE A 326 -5.87 -0.20 -20.18
CA PHE A 326 -5.90 0.87 -21.19
C PHE A 326 -4.69 0.86 -22.13
N ALA A 327 -3.52 0.42 -21.66
CA ALA A 327 -2.36 0.20 -22.51
C ALA A 327 -2.62 -0.94 -23.52
N ILE A 328 -3.20 -2.05 -23.06
CA ILE A 328 -3.58 -3.17 -23.93
C ILE A 328 -4.66 -2.76 -24.92
N GLU A 329 -5.71 -2.03 -24.48
CA GLU A 329 -6.76 -1.52 -25.35
C GLU A 329 -6.19 -0.61 -26.47
N LYS A 330 -5.24 0.28 -26.09
CA LYS A 330 -4.64 1.24 -27.04
C LYS A 330 -3.63 0.61 -27.98
N ASN A 331 -2.74 -0.24 -27.47
CA ASN A 331 -1.54 -0.70 -28.17
C ASN A 331 -1.56 -2.22 -28.49
N GLY A 332 -2.55 -2.96 -28.00
CA GLY A 332 -2.61 -4.44 -28.13
C GLY A 332 -3.31 -4.97 -29.39
N LYS A 333 -3.65 -4.10 -30.36
CA LYS A 333 -4.43 -4.50 -31.53
C LYS A 333 -3.75 -5.58 -32.40
N GLU A 334 -2.43 -5.52 -32.54
CA GLU A 334 -1.67 -6.52 -33.29
C GLU A 334 -1.71 -7.90 -32.64
N LYS A 335 -1.68 -7.96 -31.32
CA LYS A 335 -1.66 -9.20 -30.55
C LYS A 335 -3.06 -9.79 -30.33
N TYR A 336 -4.02 -8.96 -29.96
CA TYR A 336 -5.34 -9.41 -29.52
C TYR A 336 -6.47 -9.10 -30.50
N GLY A 337 -6.25 -8.28 -31.52
CA GLY A 337 -7.28 -7.73 -32.38
C GLY A 337 -8.07 -6.62 -31.68
N ASP A 338 -9.29 -6.36 -32.16
CA ASP A 338 -10.20 -5.40 -31.53
C ASP A 338 -10.82 -6.03 -30.27
N ILE A 339 -10.47 -5.48 -29.10
CA ILE A 339 -10.94 -5.97 -27.81
C ILE A 339 -11.96 -5.04 -27.16
N ILE A 340 -12.79 -5.61 -26.31
CA ILE A 340 -13.69 -4.89 -25.41
C ILE A 340 -13.16 -5.06 -23.98
N PRO A 341 -12.71 -3.99 -23.32
CA PRO A 341 -12.34 -4.02 -21.93
C PRO A 341 -13.50 -4.50 -21.07
N SER A 342 -13.27 -5.53 -20.25
CA SER A 342 -14.34 -6.17 -19.47
C SER A 342 -14.22 -5.89 -17.97
N GLY A 343 -13.06 -5.43 -17.52
CA GLY A 343 -12.82 -5.10 -16.13
C GLY A 343 -11.41 -5.47 -15.64
N VAL A 344 -11.17 -5.16 -14.38
CA VAL A 344 -9.94 -5.46 -13.66
C VAL A 344 -10.27 -6.16 -12.35
N LEU A 345 -9.52 -7.22 -12.01
CA LEU A 345 -9.79 -8.07 -10.87
C LEU A 345 -8.52 -8.35 -10.07
N TYR A 346 -8.59 -8.18 -8.75
CA TYR A 346 -7.57 -8.61 -7.78
C TYR A 346 -7.93 -9.99 -7.27
N MET A 347 -7.08 -10.96 -7.52
CA MET A 347 -7.24 -12.33 -7.03
C MET A 347 -6.46 -12.52 -5.73
N PRO A 348 -7.11 -12.88 -4.60
CA PRO A 348 -6.41 -13.18 -3.36
C PRO A 348 -5.50 -14.40 -3.52
N ALA A 349 -4.21 -14.20 -3.28
CA ALA A 349 -3.21 -15.28 -3.29
C ALA A 349 -2.98 -15.92 -1.91
N LYS A 350 -3.69 -15.45 -0.88
CA LYS A 350 -3.73 -16.02 0.47
C LYS A 350 -5.16 -16.28 0.89
N ALA A 351 -5.37 -17.39 1.62
CA ALA A 351 -6.67 -17.64 2.23
C ALA A 351 -6.99 -16.53 3.26
N ALA A 352 -8.14 -15.89 3.10
CA ALA A 352 -8.67 -15.05 4.18
C ALA A 352 -9.10 -15.96 5.34
N ALA A 353 -8.75 -15.57 6.56
CA ALA A 353 -9.32 -16.20 7.74
C ALA A 353 -10.82 -15.90 7.76
N SER A 354 -11.65 -16.93 7.70
CA SER A 354 -13.09 -16.79 7.86
C SER A 354 -13.44 -17.05 9.32
N ASP A 355 -14.13 -16.11 9.97
CA ASP A 355 -14.77 -16.33 11.26
C ASP A 355 -15.93 -17.33 11.06
N LEU A 356 -15.66 -18.59 11.42
CA LEU A 356 -16.65 -19.67 11.33
C LEU A 356 -17.32 -19.83 12.71
N ASP A 357 -18.60 -19.53 12.77
CA ASP A 357 -19.43 -19.88 13.92
C ASP A 357 -19.52 -21.39 14.08
N ARG A 358 -19.49 -21.89 15.34
CA ARG A 358 -19.48 -23.33 15.69
C ARG A 358 -20.70 -24.13 15.23
N TYR A 359 -21.73 -23.50 14.70
CA TYR A 359 -23.04 -24.11 14.39
C TYR A 359 -23.47 -23.92 12.92
N VAL A 360 -22.53 -23.89 11.96
CA VAL A 360 -22.83 -23.67 10.55
C VAL A 360 -22.75 -24.99 9.79
N SER A 361 -23.64 -25.22 8.82
CA SER A 361 -23.59 -26.41 7.97
C SER A 361 -22.33 -26.44 7.09
N GLU A 362 -21.88 -27.62 6.65
CA GLU A 362 -20.71 -27.76 5.74
C GLU A 362 -20.89 -26.96 4.45
N GLN A 363 -22.12 -26.86 3.95
CA GLN A 363 -22.46 -26.09 2.75
C GLN A 363 -22.25 -24.58 2.98
N ASP A 364 -22.75 -24.08 4.12
CA ASP A 364 -22.61 -22.66 4.47
C ASP A 364 -21.15 -22.29 4.76
N ILE A 365 -20.36 -23.24 5.27
CA ILE A 365 -18.90 -23.07 5.45
C ILE A 365 -18.24 -22.90 4.09
N THR A 366 -18.56 -23.77 3.13
CA THR A 366 -18.01 -23.73 1.76
C THR A 366 -18.36 -22.42 1.09
N ASP A 367 -19.61 -21.98 1.15
CA ASP A 367 -20.06 -20.71 0.57
C ASP A 367 -19.37 -19.49 1.22
N LYS A 368 -19.23 -19.48 2.55
CA LYS A 368 -18.52 -18.41 3.24
C LYS A 368 -17.05 -18.36 2.85
N VAL A 369 -16.37 -19.50 2.77
CA VAL A 369 -14.97 -19.57 2.35
C VAL A 369 -14.80 -19.13 0.90
N LEU A 370 -15.69 -19.50 -0.01
CA LEU A 370 -15.68 -19.06 -1.39
C LEU A 370 -15.83 -17.54 -1.47
N LYS A 371 -16.85 -16.98 -0.83
CA LYS A 371 -17.14 -15.53 -0.85
C LYS A 371 -16.06 -14.68 -0.17
N SER A 372 -15.44 -15.16 0.92
CA SER A 372 -14.36 -14.44 1.59
C SER A 372 -13.07 -14.37 0.77
N ASN A 373 -12.91 -15.30 -0.17
CA ASN A 373 -11.75 -15.38 -1.07
C ASN A 373 -12.10 -15.05 -2.53
N ARG A 374 -13.26 -14.43 -2.79
CA ARG A 374 -13.61 -13.96 -4.14
C ARG A 374 -12.69 -12.83 -4.59
N MET A 375 -12.53 -12.69 -5.89
CA MET A 375 -11.82 -11.56 -6.47
C MET A 375 -12.50 -10.23 -6.09
N SER A 376 -11.73 -9.17 -5.97
CA SER A 376 -12.24 -7.80 -5.85
C SER A 376 -11.84 -7.01 -7.09
N GLY A 377 -12.67 -6.05 -7.52
CA GLY A 377 -12.36 -5.30 -8.73
C GLY A 377 -13.57 -4.54 -9.23
N ILE A 378 -13.52 -4.11 -10.49
CA ILE A 378 -14.64 -3.49 -11.18
C ILE A 378 -14.85 -4.17 -12.51
N ILE A 379 -16.10 -4.43 -12.86
CA ILE A 379 -16.53 -5.17 -14.07
C ILE A 379 -17.47 -4.28 -14.87
N VAL A 380 -17.34 -4.29 -16.18
CA VAL A 380 -18.26 -3.57 -17.06
C VAL A 380 -19.65 -4.22 -16.99
N ASP A 381 -20.69 -3.39 -16.81
CA ASP A 381 -22.09 -3.80 -16.69
C ASP A 381 -22.61 -4.26 -18.06
N ASP A 382 -22.24 -5.49 -18.41
CA ASP A 382 -22.69 -6.23 -19.59
C ASP A 382 -22.97 -7.67 -19.19
N ILE A 383 -24.17 -8.15 -19.47
CA ILE A 383 -24.62 -9.49 -19.05
C ILE A 383 -23.79 -10.62 -19.67
N ASP A 384 -23.29 -10.42 -20.90
CA ASP A 384 -22.45 -11.40 -21.58
C ASP A 384 -21.07 -11.49 -20.91
N ILE A 385 -20.51 -10.35 -20.50
CA ILE A 385 -19.27 -10.29 -19.73
C ILE A 385 -19.44 -10.98 -18.37
N ILE A 386 -20.48 -10.61 -17.63
CA ILE A 386 -20.71 -11.09 -16.26
C ILE A 386 -20.93 -12.60 -16.25
N LYS A 387 -21.82 -13.11 -17.11
CA LYS A 387 -22.07 -14.55 -17.25
C LYS A 387 -20.87 -15.30 -17.82
N GLY A 388 -20.09 -14.67 -18.66
CA GLY A 388 -18.84 -15.24 -19.15
C GLY A 388 -17.78 -15.36 -18.06
N MET A 389 -17.82 -14.50 -17.04
CA MET A 389 -16.90 -14.58 -15.88
C MET A 389 -17.35 -15.62 -14.85
N GLU A 390 -18.66 -15.74 -14.60
CA GLU A 390 -19.25 -16.69 -13.66
C GLU A 390 -20.67 -17.05 -14.13
N HIS A 391 -20.87 -18.26 -14.67
CA HIS A 391 -22.10 -18.67 -15.38
C HIS A 391 -23.36 -18.40 -14.56
N ASP A 392 -23.39 -18.79 -13.27
CA ASP A 392 -24.55 -18.66 -12.39
C ASP A 392 -24.61 -17.34 -11.62
N VAL A 393 -23.55 -16.50 -11.69
CA VAL A 393 -23.44 -15.20 -11.03
C VAL A 393 -23.77 -15.29 -9.51
N ASN A 394 -23.25 -16.31 -8.85
CA ASN A 394 -23.44 -16.56 -7.41
C ASN A 394 -22.58 -15.64 -6.51
N GLY A 395 -21.59 -14.93 -7.12
CA GLY A 395 -20.64 -14.09 -6.43
C GLY A 395 -19.63 -14.89 -5.59
N TRP A 396 -19.28 -16.08 -6.05
CA TRP A 396 -18.25 -16.92 -5.43
C TRP A 396 -16.85 -16.54 -5.91
N PHE A 397 -16.72 -16.11 -7.17
CA PHE A 397 -15.44 -15.80 -7.80
C PHE A 397 -15.31 -14.32 -8.15
N ILE A 398 -16.40 -13.69 -8.62
CA ILE A 398 -16.42 -12.27 -8.99
C ILE A 398 -17.24 -11.42 -7.98
N PRO A 399 -16.99 -10.09 -7.88
CA PRO A 399 -17.71 -9.22 -6.95
C PRO A 399 -19.12 -8.82 -7.48
N VAL A 400 -19.83 -9.74 -8.09
CA VAL A 400 -21.16 -9.53 -8.64
C VAL A 400 -22.09 -10.65 -8.17
N THR A 401 -23.29 -10.29 -7.74
CA THR A 401 -24.32 -11.25 -7.30
C THR A 401 -25.68 -10.85 -7.83
N LEU A 402 -26.54 -11.85 -8.12
CA LEU A 402 -27.95 -11.64 -8.44
C LEU A 402 -28.79 -11.71 -7.17
N THR A 403 -29.80 -10.87 -7.10
CA THR A 403 -30.87 -10.96 -6.10
C THR A 403 -31.84 -12.08 -6.46
N LYS A 404 -32.74 -12.45 -5.55
CA LYS A 404 -33.81 -13.44 -5.82
C LYS A 404 -34.74 -13.05 -6.97
N SER A 405 -34.83 -11.77 -7.29
CA SER A 405 -35.61 -11.25 -8.43
C SER A 405 -34.85 -11.28 -9.77
N GLY A 406 -33.59 -11.72 -9.80
CA GLY A 406 -32.75 -11.73 -10.99
C GLY A 406 -32.08 -10.39 -11.33
N ALA A 407 -32.25 -9.35 -10.52
CA ALA A 407 -31.52 -8.10 -10.66
C ALA A 407 -30.14 -8.18 -9.99
N PHE A 408 -29.20 -7.33 -10.38
CA PHE A 408 -27.91 -7.25 -9.69
C PHE A 408 -28.09 -6.66 -8.28
N ASP A 409 -27.41 -7.27 -7.31
CA ASP A 409 -27.32 -6.72 -5.94
C ASP A 409 -26.63 -5.35 -6.00
N TYR A 410 -27.10 -4.37 -5.23
CA TYR A 410 -26.56 -3.01 -5.20
C TYR A 410 -25.10 -2.92 -4.73
N ARG A 411 -24.59 -4.01 -4.11
CA ARG A 411 -23.18 -4.12 -3.69
C ARG A 411 -22.28 -4.67 -4.79
N SER A 412 -22.86 -5.07 -5.93
CA SER A 412 -22.10 -5.56 -7.05
C SER A 412 -21.20 -4.46 -7.61
N LYS A 413 -19.95 -4.81 -7.89
CA LYS A 413 -18.92 -3.87 -8.38
C LYS A 413 -19.01 -3.76 -9.90
N LEU A 414 -20.02 -3.02 -10.37
CA LEU A 414 -20.33 -2.84 -11.78
C LEU A 414 -20.18 -1.37 -12.19
N ILE A 415 -19.72 -1.16 -13.41
CA ILE A 415 -19.61 0.15 -14.04
C ILE A 415 -20.17 0.09 -15.47
N LYS A 416 -20.99 1.05 -15.86
CA LYS A 416 -21.46 1.16 -17.25
C LYS A 416 -20.29 1.47 -18.19
N ALA A 417 -20.38 0.98 -19.43
CA ALA A 417 -19.33 1.21 -20.42
C ALA A 417 -18.98 2.69 -20.63
N GLU A 418 -19.99 3.55 -20.59
CA GLU A 418 -19.84 5.01 -20.71
C GLU A 418 -19.05 5.60 -19.52
N ASP A 419 -19.38 5.16 -18.29
CA ASP A 419 -18.70 5.59 -17.08
C ASP A 419 -17.28 5.02 -16.98
N PHE A 420 -17.04 3.84 -17.59
CA PHE A 420 -15.70 3.28 -17.74
C PHE A 420 -14.80 4.15 -18.64
N VAL A 421 -15.37 4.71 -19.71
CA VAL A 421 -14.67 5.71 -20.54
C VAL A 421 -14.37 6.99 -19.75
N ARG A 422 -15.32 7.46 -18.91
CA ARG A 422 -15.09 8.60 -18.01
C ARG A 422 -13.97 8.33 -17.02
N LEU A 423 -13.96 7.13 -16.43
CA LEU A 423 -12.90 6.70 -15.53
C LEU A 423 -11.51 6.72 -16.23
N LYS A 424 -11.42 6.27 -17.47
CA LYS A 424 -10.20 6.36 -18.28
C LYS A 424 -9.73 7.81 -18.43
N ARG A 425 -10.62 8.72 -18.82
CA ARG A 425 -10.29 10.16 -18.93
C ARG A 425 -9.82 10.76 -17.60
N LYS A 426 -10.47 10.39 -16.50
CA LYS A 426 -10.05 10.81 -15.15
C LYS A 426 -8.64 10.36 -14.83
N ILE A 427 -8.30 9.10 -15.10
CA ILE A 427 -6.95 8.56 -14.92
C ILE A 427 -5.94 9.30 -15.80
N ASP A 428 -6.26 9.57 -17.06
CA ASP A 428 -5.40 10.35 -17.95
C ASP A 428 -5.14 11.76 -17.41
N MET A 429 -6.17 12.44 -16.89
CA MET A 429 -6.04 13.76 -16.26
C MET A 429 -5.13 13.70 -15.03
N ILE A 430 -5.35 12.73 -14.15
CA ILE A 430 -4.55 12.50 -12.94
C ILE A 430 -3.08 12.32 -13.32
N LEU A 431 -2.78 11.42 -14.26
CA LEU A 431 -1.42 11.14 -14.69
C LEU A 431 -0.73 12.38 -15.31
N LYS A 432 -1.43 13.13 -16.17
CA LYS A 432 -0.92 14.37 -16.75
C LYS A 432 -0.66 15.43 -15.71
N GLN A 433 -1.58 15.61 -14.75
CA GLN A 433 -1.42 16.59 -13.69
C GLN A 433 -0.21 16.27 -12.80
N MET A 434 0.00 14.99 -12.46
CA MET A 434 1.18 14.56 -11.74
C MET A 434 2.47 14.96 -12.45
N ALA A 435 2.57 14.67 -13.76
CA ALA A 435 3.77 14.99 -14.54
C ALA A 435 4.00 16.50 -14.62
N LEU A 436 2.95 17.28 -14.86
CA LEU A 436 3.04 18.75 -14.93
C LEU A 436 3.42 19.37 -13.58
N ASN A 437 2.91 18.85 -12.47
CA ASN A 437 3.28 19.31 -11.13
C ASN A 437 4.77 19.02 -10.85
N LEU A 438 5.24 17.84 -11.22
CA LEU A 438 6.65 17.48 -11.08
C LEU A 438 7.55 18.37 -11.96
N HIS A 439 7.15 18.71 -13.20
CA HIS A 439 7.89 19.65 -14.06
C HIS A 439 7.94 21.08 -13.48
N LYS A 440 6.92 21.48 -12.72
CA LYS A 440 6.91 22.76 -11.97
C LYS A 440 7.72 22.69 -10.67
N GLY A 441 8.19 21.52 -10.27
CA GLY A 441 8.88 21.30 -9.02
C GLY A 441 7.98 21.20 -7.80
N GLU A 442 6.66 20.99 -7.98
CA GLU A 442 5.70 20.86 -6.88
C GLU A 442 5.84 19.48 -6.22
N ILE A 443 6.41 19.47 -5.02
CA ILE A 443 6.70 18.27 -4.23
C ILE A 443 6.21 18.39 -2.77
N PRO A 444 4.96 18.86 -2.54
CA PRO A 444 4.50 19.14 -1.19
C PRO A 444 4.48 17.88 -0.30
N VAL A 445 4.69 18.10 1.01
CA VAL A 445 4.44 17.09 2.05
C VAL A 445 2.93 17.01 2.25
N LEU A 446 2.27 16.19 1.43
CA LEU A 446 0.81 16.09 1.40
C LEU A 446 0.37 14.62 1.30
N PRO A 447 0.40 13.88 2.43
CA PRO A 447 0.03 12.47 2.44
C PRO A 447 -1.46 12.26 2.17
N ALA A 448 -1.79 11.16 1.48
CA ALA A 448 -3.16 10.84 1.12
C ALA A 448 -4.04 10.43 2.31
N LYS A 449 -3.46 9.74 3.29
CA LYS A 449 -4.13 9.20 4.50
C LYS A 449 -3.10 9.08 5.62
N GLU A 450 -3.55 9.13 6.87
CA GLU A 450 -2.72 8.93 8.06
C GLU A 450 -1.84 7.66 7.97
N LYS A 451 -2.43 6.53 7.60
CA LYS A 451 -1.70 5.24 7.42
C LYS A 451 -0.54 5.28 6.44
N VAL A 452 -0.47 6.28 5.55
CA VAL A 452 0.68 6.44 4.65
C VAL A 452 1.93 6.83 5.41
N CYS A 453 1.78 7.64 6.45
CA CYS A 453 2.88 8.13 7.29
C CYS A 453 3.40 7.07 8.26
N GLU A 454 2.54 6.18 8.78
CA GLU A 454 2.93 5.09 9.70
C GLU A 454 4.06 4.20 9.16
N TYR A 455 4.09 3.99 7.83
CA TYR A 455 5.06 3.12 7.16
C TYR A 455 5.95 3.88 6.16
N CYS A 456 6.11 5.20 6.36
CA CYS A 456 6.91 6.03 5.47
C CYS A 456 8.39 6.01 5.88
N ASP A 457 9.25 5.56 4.97
CA ASP A 457 10.71 5.55 5.18
C ASP A 457 11.31 6.96 5.37
N TYR A 458 10.56 8.01 5.07
CA TYR A 458 11.02 9.40 5.05
C TYR A 458 10.35 10.28 6.10
N SER A 459 9.58 9.72 7.03
CA SER A 459 8.90 10.46 8.10
C SER A 459 9.85 11.30 8.96
N ALA A 460 11.08 10.84 9.16
CA ALA A 460 12.10 11.58 9.93
C ALA A 460 12.64 12.86 9.25
N VAL A 461 12.35 13.09 7.97
CA VAL A 461 12.88 14.23 7.20
C VAL A 461 11.81 15.07 6.50
N CYS A 462 10.54 14.66 6.53
CA CYS A 462 9.48 15.37 5.85
C CYS A 462 8.89 16.56 6.64
N GLY A 463 9.08 16.58 7.97
CA GLY A 463 8.54 17.63 8.85
C GLY A 463 7.00 17.65 8.94
N PHE A 464 6.32 16.53 8.60
CA PHE A 464 4.87 16.40 8.77
C PHE A 464 4.55 16.19 10.25
N GLU A 465 3.65 16.98 10.80
CA GLU A 465 3.28 17.00 12.21
C GLU A 465 1.77 16.84 12.40
N ASP A 466 1.36 16.55 13.63
CA ASP A 466 -0.05 16.52 14.01
C ASP A 466 -0.68 17.90 13.80
N GLY A 467 -1.78 17.92 13.05
CA GLY A 467 -2.47 19.16 12.66
C GLY A 467 -2.17 19.63 11.23
N ASP A 468 -1.18 19.02 10.55
CA ASP A 468 -0.97 19.25 9.13
C ASP A 468 -2.09 18.61 8.29
N SER A 469 -2.33 19.19 7.12
CA SER A 469 -3.42 18.75 6.26
C SER A 469 -3.05 17.50 5.46
N TYR A 470 -3.97 16.57 5.40
CA TYR A 470 -3.93 15.46 4.45
C TYR A 470 -4.52 15.89 3.11
N ARG A 471 -4.10 15.23 2.04
CA ARG A 471 -4.70 15.41 0.73
C ARG A 471 -6.17 14.98 0.77
N GLU A 472 -7.05 15.80 0.24
CA GLU A 472 -8.45 15.41 0.07
C GLU A 472 -8.55 14.20 -0.87
N ILE A 473 -9.25 13.18 -0.41
CA ILE A 473 -9.54 11.96 -1.15
C ILE A 473 -11.05 11.90 -1.35
N ALA A 474 -11.47 11.56 -2.56
CA ALA A 474 -12.88 11.31 -2.80
C ALA A 474 -13.38 10.20 -1.87
N GLU A 475 -14.40 10.48 -1.07
CA GLU A 475 -15.04 9.52 -0.18
C GLU A 475 -16.47 9.26 -0.65
N GLY A 476 -16.89 8.00 -0.61
CA GLY A 476 -18.26 7.64 -0.98
C GLY A 476 -18.39 6.21 -1.48
N LYS A 477 -19.62 5.81 -1.72
CA LYS A 477 -19.94 4.55 -2.39
C LYS A 477 -19.66 4.67 -3.89
N ASP A 478 -19.49 3.54 -4.57
CA ASP A 478 -19.14 3.54 -6.01
C ASP A 478 -20.12 4.34 -6.87
N ASN A 479 -21.42 4.30 -6.58
CA ASN A 479 -22.42 5.09 -7.29
C ASN A 479 -22.24 6.62 -7.09
N GLU A 480 -21.89 7.06 -5.90
CA GLU A 480 -21.61 8.47 -5.59
C GLU A 480 -20.36 8.94 -6.33
N ILE A 481 -19.32 8.10 -6.36
CA ILE A 481 -18.09 8.37 -7.11
C ILE A 481 -18.35 8.42 -8.63
N ILE A 482 -19.21 7.56 -9.15
CA ILE A 482 -19.60 7.58 -10.56
C ILE A 482 -20.38 8.88 -10.89
N GLU A 483 -21.22 9.37 -9.98
CA GLU A 483 -21.90 10.65 -10.16
C GLU A 483 -20.91 11.83 -10.18
N ILE A 484 -19.88 11.80 -9.32
CA ILE A 484 -18.80 12.80 -9.37
C ILE A 484 -18.13 12.81 -10.75
N LEU A 485 -17.78 11.62 -11.29
CA LEU A 485 -17.15 11.49 -12.62
C LEU A 485 -18.06 12.06 -13.75
N ARG A 486 -19.37 11.94 -13.62
CA ARG A 486 -20.34 12.50 -14.60
C ARG A 486 -20.41 14.01 -14.52
N ASN A 487 -20.48 14.56 -13.29
CA ASN A 487 -20.57 16.01 -13.06
C ASN A 487 -19.29 16.72 -13.51
N GLU A 488 -18.10 16.14 -13.24
CA GLU A 488 -16.82 16.70 -13.69
C GLU A 488 -16.74 16.80 -15.23
N GLU A 489 -17.39 15.92 -15.97
CA GLU A 489 -17.42 15.96 -17.45
C GLU A 489 -18.33 17.09 -17.94
N GLU A 490 -19.47 17.34 -17.28
CA GLU A 490 -20.39 18.42 -17.62
C GLU A 490 -19.81 19.82 -17.36
N GLU A 491 -18.94 19.96 -16.34
CA GLU A 491 -18.27 21.21 -16.01
C GLU A 491 -17.08 21.53 -16.96
N ASN A 492 -16.45 20.51 -17.56
CA ASN A 492 -15.26 20.65 -18.40
C ASN A 492 -15.54 20.54 -19.91
N GLY A 493 -16.79 20.26 -20.32
CA GLY A 493 -17.23 20.15 -21.71
C GLY A 493 -17.96 21.39 -22.18
#